data_8a2cdbc284f3d432526bb31b85988071
#
_entry.id   8a2cdbc284f3d432526bb31b85988071
#
_cell.length_a   1.000
_cell.length_b   1.000
_cell.length_c   1.000
_cell.angle_alpha   90.00
_cell.angle_beta   90.00
_cell.angle_gamma   90.00
#
_symmetry.space_group_name_H-M   'P 1'
#
loop_
_entity.id
_entity.type
_entity.pdbx_description
1 polymer ?
#
loop_
_entity_poly.entity_id
_entity_poly.type
_entity_poly.pdbx_seq_one_letter_code
_entity_poly.pdbx_strand_id
1 'polypeptide(L)'
;MSAMLLWPICLGVALPVAVLALECLVGNWRGAEREEAGVAPPFAVLMPAHDEAAGIARSITDVMAQLRPCDRLLVVADNCSDATAAIARGLGAWVIERHDPAHRGKAHALEHGRIIMGNDPLWHDRALAVAIIVDADCSPQPGALQRLARTCAGAQAVVQGAYLLVPPTGATPVVRMSCFAFMVKNLVRQIALRRLAGTVLLQGSGMAFPMRVFRRLDWTSASLVEDLDMGMGLVLGGVPVTFDEHALFSSAASSQSATAGQRRRWEHGMMLSMRLFAPRLLKAALLGRPRLAFLALDQIVPPTVLLLLIAGLATGLGLIMGGLMDEWAPVLILLLCDLALAVGLTLAWVRHGRTILPWRAVIGSIRYLAWKLPIFAQFFTQRQSQWVRTDRTP
;
A
#
# COMPACT_ATOMS: atom_id res chain seq x y z
N MET A 1 -8.63 37.07 -20.59
CA MET A 1 -8.71 35.62 -20.33
C MET A 1 -10.09 35.36 -19.79
N SER A 2 -10.95 34.66 -20.47
CA SER A 2 -12.38 34.58 -20.15
C SER A 2 -12.62 33.74 -18.88
N ALA A 3 -13.71 34.04 -18.13
CA ALA A 3 -14.21 33.23 -17.02
C ALA A 3 -14.33 31.75 -17.35
N MET A 4 -14.47 31.41 -18.65
CA MET A 4 -14.45 30.03 -19.15
C MET A 4 -13.21 29.20 -18.81
N LEU A 5 -12.04 29.82 -18.53
CA LEU A 5 -10.82 29.07 -18.12
C LEU A 5 -10.77 28.77 -16.61
N LEU A 6 -11.48 29.54 -15.79
CA LEU A 6 -11.50 29.33 -14.34
C LEU A 6 -12.23 28.02 -13.96
N TRP A 7 -13.31 27.69 -14.66
CA TRP A 7 -14.11 26.49 -14.43
C TRP A 7 -13.32 25.19 -14.61
N PRO A 8 -12.65 24.92 -15.76
CA PRO A 8 -11.91 23.67 -15.94
C PRO A 8 -10.73 23.55 -14.99
N ILE A 9 -10.07 24.66 -14.59
CA ILE A 9 -8.99 24.63 -13.61
C ILE A 9 -9.52 24.23 -12.23
N CYS A 10 -10.55 24.95 -11.73
CA CYS A 10 -11.11 24.65 -10.42
C CYS A 10 -11.75 23.25 -10.36
N LEU A 11 -12.56 22.87 -11.35
CA LEU A 11 -13.21 21.56 -11.37
C LEU A 11 -12.23 20.41 -11.59
N GLY A 12 -11.20 20.62 -12.43
CA GLY A 12 -10.16 19.62 -12.67
C GLY A 12 -9.37 19.28 -11.41
N VAL A 13 -9.21 20.24 -10.49
CA VAL A 13 -8.57 20.02 -9.18
C VAL A 13 -9.59 19.57 -8.13
N ALA A 14 -10.80 20.13 -8.15
CA ALA A 14 -11.85 19.79 -7.18
C ALA A 14 -12.23 18.30 -7.25
N LEU A 15 -12.22 17.68 -8.44
CA LEU A 15 -12.58 16.27 -8.59
C LEU A 15 -11.67 15.32 -7.79
N PRO A 16 -10.33 15.29 -7.98
CA PRO A 16 -9.48 14.40 -7.18
C PRO A 16 -9.45 14.79 -5.70
N VAL A 17 -9.62 16.06 -5.35
CA VAL A 17 -9.77 16.51 -3.95
C VAL A 17 -11.05 15.95 -3.34
N ALA A 18 -12.18 16.02 -4.03
CA ALA A 18 -13.46 15.47 -3.58
C ALA A 18 -13.42 13.95 -3.41
N VAL A 19 -12.75 13.24 -4.33
CA VAL A 19 -12.57 11.78 -4.23
C VAL A 19 -11.79 11.45 -2.97
N LEU A 20 -10.63 12.08 -2.74
CA LEU A 20 -9.83 11.83 -1.54
C LEU A 20 -10.57 12.26 -0.25
N ALA A 21 -11.33 13.37 -0.29
CA ALA A 21 -12.15 13.80 0.83
C ALA A 21 -13.22 12.73 1.18
N LEU A 22 -13.92 12.22 0.18
CA LEU A 22 -14.91 11.16 0.36
C LEU A 22 -14.28 9.88 0.92
N GLU A 23 -13.12 9.47 0.40
CA GLU A 23 -12.37 8.33 0.93
C GLU A 23 -11.99 8.54 2.40
N CYS A 24 -11.47 9.72 2.75
CA CYS A 24 -11.13 10.04 4.13
C CYS A 24 -12.36 10.08 5.03
N LEU A 25 -13.49 10.62 4.58
CA LEU A 25 -14.73 10.67 5.36
C LEU A 25 -15.32 9.27 5.58
N VAL A 26 -15.42 8.44 4.54
CA VAL A 26 -15.99 7.09 4.61
C VAL A 26 -15.05 6.11 5.32
N GLY A 27 -13.74 6.23 5.10
CA GLY A 27 -12.74 5.30 5.59
C GLY A 27 -12.35 5.47 7.05
N ASN A 28 -12.76 6.57 7.71
CA ASN A 28 -12.43 6.81 9.11
C ASN A 28 -13.18 5.92 10.12
N TRP A 29 -14.20 5.20 9.69
CA TRP A 29 -14.94 4.27 10.53
C TRP A 29 -14.55 2.84 10.23
N ARG A 30 -13.79 2.21 11.13
CA ARG A 30 -13.60 0.76 11.06
C ARG A 30 -14.94 0.05 11.26
N GLY A 31 -15.13 -1.06 10.57
CA GLY A 31 -16.23 -1.97 10.87
C GLY A 31 -16.09 -2.54 12.29
N ALA A 32 -17.18 -3.03 12.85
CA ALA A 32 -17.09 -3.83 14.07
C ALA A 32 -16.17 -5.02 13.81
N GLU A 33 -15.29 -5.31 14.76
CA GLU A 33 -14.47 -6.51 14.69
C GLU A 33 -15.40 -7.72 14.80
N ARG A 34 -15.56 -8.42 13.68
CA ARG A 34 -16.24 -9.70 13.70
C ARG A 34 -15.17 -10.75 13.92
N GLU A 35 -15.24 -11.46 15.03
CA GLU A 35 -14.54 -12.73 15.16
C GLU A 35 -15.18 -13.69 14.16
N GLU A 36 -14.49 -13.95 13.04
CA GLU A 36 -14.90 -15.05 12.17
C GLU A 36 -14.75 -16.34 12.97
N ALA A 37 -15.89 -16.95 13.28
CA ALA A 37 -15.93 -18.20 14.01
C ALA A 37 -15.23 -19.31 13.22
N GLY A 38 -14.45 -20.15 13.91
CA GLY A 38 -13.82 -21.32 13.32
C GLY A 38 -12.30 -21.30 13.35
N VAL A 39 -11.73 -22.46 13.11
CA VAL A 39 -10.29 -22.67 13.03
C VAL A 39 -9.78 -22.15 11.70
N ALA A 40 -8.69 -21.37 11.71
CA ALA A 40 -8.06 -20.93 10.48
C ALA A 40 -7.61 -22.16 9.64
N PRO A 41 -7.80 -22.16 8.32
CA PRO A 41 -7.28 -23.23 7.48
C PRO A 41 -5.75 -23.28 7.56
N PRO A 42 -5.12 -24.40 7.19
CA PRO A 42 -3.67 -24.46 7.05
C PRO A 42 -3.16 -23.43 6.03
N PHE A 43 -2.10 -22.71 6.39
CA PHE A 43 -1.52 -21.68 5.52
C PHE A 43 0.01 -21.76 5.47
N ALA A 44 0.58 -21.20 4.42
CA ALA A 44 2.01 -20.98 4.30
C ALA A 44 2.30 -19.50 4.21
N VAL A 45 3.33 -19.04 4.94
CA VAL A 45 3.90 -17.70 4.79
C VAL A 45 5.08 -17.77 3.83
N LEU A 46 5.09 -16.89 2.82
CA LEU A 46 6.20 -16.68 1.90
C LEU A 46 6.85 -15.33 2.23
N MET A 47 8.14 -15.35 2.56
CA MET A 47 8.91 -14.20 2.95
C MET A 47 10.10 -14.02 2.00
N PRO A 48 10.04 -13.07 1.04
CA PRO A 48 11.20 -12.70 0.23
C PRO A 48 12.17 -11.86 1.06
N ALA A 49 13.47 -12.17 0.98
CA ALA A 49 14.52 -11.46 1.72
C ALA A 49 15.75 -11.21 0.84
N HIS A 50 16.35 -10.01 0.94
CA HIS A 50 17.59 -9.64 0.26
C HIS A 50 18.45 -8.78 1.17
N ASP A 51 19.54 -9.35 1.73
CA ASP A 51 20.44 -8.68 2.67
C ASP A 51 19.72 -8.03 3.86
N GLU A 52 18.91 -8.79 4.58
CA GLU A 52 18.09 -8.34 5.70
C GLU A 52 18.60 -8.86 7.08
N ALA A 53 19.89 -9.25 7.17
CA ALA A 53 20.46 -9.83 8.40
C ALA A 53 20.22 -8.95 9.65
N ALA A 54 20.18 -7.62 9.50
CA ALA A 54 19.97 -6.69 10.61
C ALA A 54 18.56 -6.73 11.23
N GLY A 55 17.53 -7.11 10.46
CA GLY A 55 16.12 -6.99 10.87
C GLY A 55 15.30 -8.28 10.81
N ILE A 56 15.69 -9.23 9.96
CA ILE A 56 14.89 -10.41 9.64
C ILE A 56 14.56 -11.30 10.85
N ALA A 57 15.46 -11.34 11.86
CA ALA A 57 15.26 -12.16 13.06
C ALA A 57 13.96 -11.81 13.79
N ARG A 58 13.64 -10.53 13.92
CA ARG A 58 12.40 -10.07 14.55
C ARG A 58 11.18 -10.53 13.77
N SER A 59 11.15 -10.29 12.47
CA SER A 59 10.01 -10.64 11.61
C SER A 59 9.76 -12.15 11.60
N ILE A 60 10.82 -12.97 11.52
CA ILE A 60 10.70 -14.42 11.60
C ILE A 60 10.17 -14.84 12.97
N THR A 61 10.68 -14.31 14.06
CA THR A 61 10.21 -14.64 15.42
C THR A 61 8.72 -14.32 15.57
N ASP A 62 8.27 -13.15 15.11
CA ASP A 62 6.86 -12.72 15.18
C ASP A 62 5.95 -13.59 14.30
N VAL A 63 6.44 -14.08 13.16
CA VAL A 63 5.72 -15.02 12.31
C VAL A 63 5.67 -16.41 12.96
N MET A 64 6.84 -16.96 13.36
CA MET A 64 6.96 -18.30 13.92
C MET A 64 6.12 -18.47 15.19
N ALA A 65 6.01 -17.42 16.03
CA ALA A 65 5.17 -17.43 17.23
C ALA A 65 3.68 -17.63 16.93
N GLN A 66 3.25 -17.45 15.68
CA GLN A 66 1.86 -17.60 15.25
C GLN A 66 1.62 -18.87 14.41
N LEU A 67 2.66 -19.63 14.06
CA LEU A 67 2.50 -20.84 13.25
C LEU A 67 2.08 -22.03 14.11
N ARG A 68 1.10 -22.77 13.60
CA ARG A 68 0.71 -24.08 14.15
C ARG A 68 1.50 -25.21 13.46
N PRO A 69 1.49 -26.43 13.96
CA PRO A 69 2.20 -27.56 13.33
C PRO A 69 1.81 -27.82 11.86
N CYS A 70 0.60 -27.39 11.44
CA CYS A 70 0.13 -27.50 10.05
C CYS A 70 0.56 -26.33 9.16
N ASP A 71 1.04 -25.23 9.74
CA ASP A 71 1.44 -24.03 9.00
C ASP A 71 2.95 -24.05 8.71
N ARG A 72 3.44 -23.22 7.77
CA ARG A 72 4.84 -23.16 7.37
C ARG A 72 5.28 -21.72 7.08
N LEU A 73 6.57 -21.48 7.29
CA LEU A 73 7.27 -20.29 6.83
C LEU A 73 8.34 -20.68 5.81
N LEU A 74 8.22 -20.17 4.59
CA LEU A 74 9.26 -20.25 3.55
C LEU A 74 9.92 -18.88 3.40
N VAL A 75 11.22 -18.82 3.64
CA VAL A 75 12.05 -17.66 3.36
C VAL A 75 12.81 -17.89 2.07
N VAL A 76 12.69 -16.98 1.12
CA VAL A 76 13.51 -16.96 -0.10
C VAL A 76 14.59 -15.91 0.07
N ALA A 77 15.82 -16.38 0.36
CA ALA A 77 17.00 -15.52 0.45
C ALA A 77 17.53 -15.27 -0.97
N ASP A 78 17.11 -14.15 -1.57
CA ASP A 78 17.39 -13.81 -2.96
C ASP A 78 18.66 -12.98 -3.10
N ASN A 79 19.69 -13.56 -3.75
CA ASN A 79 20.97 -12.89 -3.99
C ASN A 79 21.58 -12.24 -2.73
N CYS A 80 21.43 -12.89 -1.57
CA CYS A 80 21.98 -12.41 -0.32
C CYS A 80 23.50 -12.54 -0.30
N SER A 81 24.18 -11.50 0.24
CA SER A 81 25.60 -11.47 0.48
C SER A 81 25.95 -11.49 1.99
N ASP A 82 24.93 -11.40 2.84
CA ASP A 82 25.04 -11.35 4.30
C ASP A 82 24.53 -12.64 5.00
N ALA A 83 24.40 -12.60 6.32
CA ALA A 83 23.95 -13.74 7.11
C ALA A 83 22.43 -14.00 7.09
N THR A 84 21.66 -13.35 6.23
CA THR A 84 20.17 -13.45 6.17
C THR A 84 19.70 -14.91 6.19
N ALA A 85 20.22 -15.75 5.27
CA ALA A 85 19.82 -17.14 5.16
C ALA A 85 20.18 -17.97 6.40
N ALA A 86 21.37 -17.76 6.97
CA ALA A 86 21.82 -18.46 8.17
C ALA A 86 20.97 -18.11 9.40
N ILE A 87 20.65 -16.82 9.59
CA ILE A 87 19.76 -16.34 10.67
C ILE A 87 18.37 -16.97 10.53
N ALA A 88 17.80 -16.96 9.32
CA ALA A 88 16.48 -17.52 9.08
C ALA A 88 16.41 -19.03 9.38
N ARG A 89 17.43 -19.81 8.98
CA ARG A 89 17.51 -21.24 9.30
C ARG A 89 17.65 -21.48 10.80
N GLY A 90 18.50 -20.70 11.48
CA GLY A 90 18.69 -20.78 12.92
C GLY A 90 17.42 -20.55 13.73
N LEU A 91 16.45 -19.82 13.18
CA LEU A 91 15.15 -19.56 13.79
C LEU A 91 14.06 -20.58 13.36
N GLY A 92 14.43 -21.61 12.61
CA GLY A 92 13.53 -22.72 12.24
C GLY A 92 12.68 -22.45 10.99
N ALA A 93 12.95 -21.42 10.22
CA ALA A 93 12.30 -21.19 8.95
C ALA A 93 12.82 -22.19 7.89
N TRP A 94 11.96 -22.58 6.94
CA TRP A 94 12.44 -23.22 5.72
C TRP A 94 13.06 -22.15 4.83
N VAL A 95 14.33 -22.31 4.45
CA VAL A 95 15.08 -21.32 3.70
C VAL A 95 15.55 -21.90 2.38
N ILE A 96 15.26 -21.17 1.32
CA ILE A 96 15.80 -21.42 -0.01
C ILE A 96 16.65 -20.23 -0.41
N GLU A 97 17.84 -20.51 -0.88
CA GLU A 97 18.74 -19.52 -1.43
C GLU A 97 18.62 -19.49 -2.96
N ARG A 98 18.40 -18.30 -3.51
CA ARG A 98 18.37 -18.06 -4.94
C ARG A 98 19.53 -17.13 -5.32
N HIS A 99 20.36 -17.60 -6.25
CA HIS A 99 21.48 -16.84 -6.80
C HIS A 99 21.26 -16.62 -8.31
N ASP A 100 20.68 -15.49 -8.65
CA ASP A 100 20.45 -15.07 -10.03
C ASP A 100 20.64 -13.54 -10.13
N PRO A 101 21.89 -13.07 -10.31
CA PRO A 101 22.18 -11.65 -10.37
C PRO A 101 21.61 -10.94 -11.61
N ALA A 102 21.19 -11.69 -12.63
CA ALA A 102 20.55 -11.12 -13.82
C ALA A 102 19.08 -10.73 -13.56
N HIS A 103 18.40 -11.45 -12.65
CA HIS A 103 16.97 -11.23 -12.32
C HIS A 103 16.81 -10.96 -10.82
N ARG A 104 17.18 -9.75 -10.39
CA ARG A 104 17.09 -9.32 -8.98
C ARG A 104 15.72 -8.70 -8.67
N GLY A 105 15.31 -8.82 -7.40
CA GLY A 105 14.17 -8.10 -6.86
C GLY A 105 13.09 -8.99 -6.28
N LYS A 106 12.22 -8.39 -5.49
CA LYS A 106 11.15 -9.04 -4.73
C LYS A 106 10.25 -9.92 -5.60
N ALA A 107 9.88 -9.46 -6.79
CA ALA A 107 9.03 -10.18 -7.72
C ALA A 107 9.63 -11.56 -8.09
N HIS A 108 10.92 -11.60 -8.43
CA HIS A 108 11.61 -12.84 -8.78
C HIS A 108 11.76 -13.80 -7.59
N ALA A 109 11.99 -13.26 -6.38
CA ALA A 109 12.00 -14.06 -5.16
C ALA A 109 10.63 -14.67 -4.86
N LEU A 110 9.55 -13.90 -5.02
CA LEU A 110 8.17 -14.37 -4.85
C LEU A 110 7.80 -15.44 -5.89
N GLU A 111 8.19 -15.24 -7.16
CA GLU A 111 7.95 -16.23 -8.21
C GLU A 111 8.69 -17.55 -7.93
N HIS A 112 9.95 -17.47 -7.50
CA HIS A 112 10.72 -18.64 -7.11
C HIS A 112 10.06 -19.40 -5.96
N GLY A 113 9.65 -18.68 -4.89
CA GLY A 113 8.94 -19.27 -3.76
C GLY A 113 7.59 -19.90 -4.18
N ARG A 114 6.83 -19.22 -5.06
CA ARG A 114 5.57 -19.74 -5.60
C ARG A 114 5.75 -21.07 -6.33
N ILE A 115 6.76 -21.16 -7.19
CA ILE A 115 7.06 -22.39 -7.94
C ILE A 115 7.38 -23.53 -6.99
N ILE A 116 8.20 -23.28 -5.96
CA ILE A 116 8.56 -24.29 -4.97
C ILE A 116 7.34 -24.72 -4.16
N MET A 117 6.55 -23.77 -3.65
CA MET A 117 5.31 -24.07 -2.91
C MET A 117 4.29 -24.83 -3.77
N GLY A 118 4.31 -24.62 -5.10
CA GLY A 118 3.42 -25.31 -6.03
C GLY A 118 3.84 -26.73 -6.39
N ASN A 119 5.14 -27.04 -6.35
CA ASN A 119 5.71 -28.27 -6.89
C ASN A 119 6.29 -29.21 -5.83
N ASP A 120 6.55 -28.74 -4.62
CA ASP A 120 7.12 -29.54 -3.56
C ASP A 120 6.04 -30.43 -2.92
N PRO A 121 6.24 -31.78 -2.84
CA PRO A 121 5.29 -32.70 -2.21
C PRO A 121 4.93 -32.33 -0.78
N LEU A 122 5.89 -31.78 0.01
CA LEU A 122 5.65 -31.32 1.37
C LEU A 122 4.63 -30.18 1.48
N TRP A 123 4.44 -29.42 0.40
CA TRP A 123 3.44 -28.36 0.30
C TRP A 123 2.16 -28.84 -0.39
N HIS A 124 2.27 -29.87 -1.25
CA HIS A 124 1.13 -30.44 -1.99
C HIS A 124 0.26 -31.33 -1.10
N ASP A 125 0.88 -32.13 -0.25
CA ASP A 125 0.17 -33.13 0.60
C ASP A 125 -0.50 -32.53 1.83
N ARG A 126 -0.25 -31.24 2.14
CA ARG A 126 -0.74 -30.59 3.36
C ARG A 126 -2.05 -29.84 3.20
N ALA A 127 -2.76 -29.97 2.10
CA ALA A 127 -4.04 -29.28 1.87
C ALA A 127 -3.99 -27.78 2.25
N LEU A 128 -2.82 -27.12 2.00
CA LEU A 128 -2.67 -25.69 2.27
C LEU A 128 -3.71 -24.90 1.47
N ALA A 129 -4.57 -24.19 2.19
CA ALA A 129 -5.65 -23.45 1.58
C ALA A 129 -5.27 -22.03 1.21
N VAL A 130 -4.28 -21.44 1.91
CA VAL A 130 -3.91 -20.03 1.81
C VAL A 130 -2.39 -19.86 1.77
N ALA A 131 -1.93 -18.98 0.85
CA ALA A 131 -0.57 -18.45 0.86
C ALA A 131 -0.61 -17.00 1.37
N ILE A 132 0.26 -16.65 2.32
CA ILE A 132 0.37 -15.30 2.89
C ILE A 132 1.75 -14.74 2.56
N ILE A 133 1.82 -13.54 2.01
CA ILE A 133 3.07 -12.83 1.73
C ILE A 133 3.35 -11.84 2.85
N VAL A 134 4.54 -11.95 3.46
CA VAL A 134 5.02 -11.03 4.50
C VAL A 134 6.47 -10.65 4.17
N ASP A 135 6.76 -9.36 4.09
CA ASP A 135 8.12 -8.86 3.84
C ASP A 135 9.05 -9.14 5.02
N ALA A 136 10.35 -9.31 4.76
CA ALA A 136 11.35 -9.66 5.75
C ALA A 136 11.55 -8.61 6.86
N ASP A 137 11.08 -7.39 6.65
CA ASP A 137 11.08 -6.28 7.60
C ASP A 137 9.70 -6.00 8.23
N CYS A 138 8.73 -6.89 8.01
CA CYS A 138 7.35 -6.71 8.42
C CYS A 138 6.97 -7.71 9.52
N SER A 139 6.40 -7.21 10.60
CA SER A 139 5.92 -8.00 11.73
C SER A 139 4.39 -8.03 11.76
N PRO A 140 3.77 -9.23 11.71
CA PRO A 140 2.35 -9.40 11.94
C PRO A 140 2.04 -9.24 13.44
N GLN A 141 0.97 -8.51 13.79
CA GLN A 141 0.49 -8.49 15.16
C GLN A 141 -0.07 -9.87 15.57
N PRO A 142 -0.06 -10.21 16.88
CA PRO A 142 -0.58 -11.49 17.37
C PRO A 142 -1.98 -11.79 16.82
N GLY A 143 -2.16 -12.98 16.24
CA GLY A 143 -3.41 -13.43 15.63
C GLY A 143 -3.68 -12.92 14.20
N ALA A 144 -2.85 -12.02 13.66
CA ALA A 144 -3.07 -11.45 12.33
C ALA A 144 -3.00 -12.49 11.20
N LEU A 145 -2.09 -13.46 11.30
CA LEU A 145 -1.93 -14.50 10.27
C LEU A 145 -3.15 -15.43 10.21
N GLN A 146 -3.62 -15.90 11.37
CA GLN A 146 -4.81 -16.76 11.45
C GLN A 146 -6.07 -16.03 10.99
N ARG A 147 -6.19 -14.74 11.39
CA ARG A 147 -7.29 -13.89 10.95
C ARG A 147 -7.31 -13.74 9.44
N LEU A 148 -6.17 -13.38 8.87
CA LEU A 148 -6.04 -13.19 7.43
C LEU A 148 -6.34 -14.48 6.65
N ALA A 149 -5.89 -15.65 7.15
CA ALA A 149 -6.18 -16.94 6.56
C ALA A 149 -7.68 -17.29 6.62
N ARG A 150 -8.36 -17.01 7.75
CA ARG A 150 -9.82 -17.20 7.87
C ARG A 150 -10.58 -16.33 6.89
N THR A 151 -10.30 -15.01 6.88
CA THR A 151 -10.96 -14.07 5.97
C THR A 151 -10.75 -14.46 4.51
N CYS A 152 -9.52 -14.88 4.14
CA CYS A 152 -9.20 -15.32 2.78
C CYS A 152 -10.00 -16.57 2.37
N ALA A 153 -10.05 -17.58 3.24
CA ALA A 153 -10.76 -18.82 2.95
C ALA A 153 -12.28 -18.63 3.00
N GLY A 154 -12.80 -17.89 3.97
CA GLY A 154 -14.24 -17.63 4.11
C GLY A 154 -14.80 -16.82 2.95
N ALA A 155 -14.12 -15.74 2.55
CA ALA A 155 -14.51 -14.91 1.42
C ALA A 155 -14.16 -15.52 0.05
N GLN A 156 -13.34 -16.58 -0.01
CA GLN A 156 -12.75 -17.11 -1.26
C GLN A 156 -12.11 -16.03 -2.13
N ALA A 157 -11.51 -15.03 -1.49
CA ALA A 157 -10.97 -13.81 -2.07
C ALA A 157 -9.49 -13.63 -1.72
N VAL A 158 -8.77 -12.84 -2.51
CA VAL A 158 -7.48 -12.28 -2.10
C VAL A 158 -7.76 -11.22 -1.02
N VAL A 159 -6.98 -11.24 0.07
CA VAL A 159 -7.18 -10.34 1.20
C VAL A 159 -5.92 -9.55 1.47
N GLN A 160 -6.06 -8.23 1.54
CA GLN A 160 -5.03 -7.34 2.05
C GLN A 160 -5.31 -7.06 3.53
N GLY A 161 -4.35 -7.31 4.40
CA GLY A 161 -4.33 -6.84 5.79
C GLY A 161 -3.89 -5.38 5.89
N ALA A 162 -4.13 -4.74 7.02
CA ALA A 162 -3.70 -3.36 7.24
C ALA A 162 -2.18 -3.30 7.47
N TYR A 163 -1.45 -2.82 6.48
CA TYR A 163 0.00 -2.64 6.53
C TYR A 163 0.37 -1.20 6.87
N LEU A 164 1.08 -0.99 7.98
CA LEU A 164 1.39 0.33 8.54
C LEU A 164 2.89 0.50 8.77
N LEU A 165 3.36 1.74 8.67
CA LEU A 165 4.71 2.12 9.08
C LEU A 165 4.69 2.72 10.49
N VAL A 166 5.58 2.20 11.35
CA VAL A 166 5.77 2.69 12.71
C VAL A 166 6.98 3.62 12.74
N PRO A 167 6.83 4.87 13.18
CA PRO A 167 7.96 5.78 13.31
C PRO A 167 8.90 5.29 14.43
N PRO A 168 10.23 5.22 14.20
CA PRO A 168 11.17 4.85 15.23
C PRO A 168 11.22 5.88 16.37
N THR A 169 11.77 5.48 17.51
CA THR A 169 12.02 6.40 18.64
C THR A 169 12.88 7.57 18.17
N GLY A 170 12.49 8.80 18.50
CA GLY A 170 13.21 10.01 18.05
C GLY A 170 12.97 10.39 16.57
N ALA A 171 12.05 9.75 15.86
CA ALA A 171 11.76 10.07 14.46
C ALA A 171 11.48 11.56 14.24
N THR A 172 12.05 12.10 13.15
CA THR A 172 11.83 13.51 12.75
C THR A 172 10.36 13.76 12.36
N PRO A 173 9.86 15.01 12.41
CA PRO A 173 8.52 15.34 11.93
C PRO A 173 8.25 14.89 10.48
N VAL A 174 9.28 14.90 9.61
CA VAL A 174 9.20 14.44 8.22
C VAL A 174 8.89 12.93 8.16
N VAL A 175 9.58 12.12 8.95
CA VAL A 175 9.34 10.65 9.01
C VAL A 175 7.96 10.37 9.59
N ARG A 176 7.56 11.05 10.67
CA ARG A 176 6.24 10.89 11.28
C ARG A 176 5.10 11.26 10.33
N MET A 177 5.24 12.38 9.61
CA MET A 177 4.27 12.79 8.59
C MET A 177 4.21 11.77 7.44
N SER A 178 5.36 11.21 7.04
CA SER A 178 5.42 10.13 6.06
C SER A 178 4.66 8.88 6.53
N CYS A 179 4.80 8.48 7.81
CA CYS A 179 4.05 7.36 8.38
C CYS A 179 2.55 7.65 8.45
N PHE A 180 2.17 8.88 8.79
CA PHE A 180 0.77 9.31 8.79
C PHE A 180 0.15 9.25 7.38
N ALA A 181 0.83 9.82 6.37
CA ALA A 181 0.39 9.74 4.99
C ALA A 181 0.27 8.28 4.49
N PHE A 182 1.20 7.42 4.92
CA PHE A 182 1.14 5.99 4.63
C PHE A 182 -0.06 5.32 5.30
N MET A 183 -0.37 5.66 6.55
CA MET A 183 -1.55 5.17 7.26
C MET A 183 -2.85 5.62 6.58
N VAL A 184 -2.96 6.87 6.15
CA VAL A 184 -4.13 7.35 5.40
C VAL A 184 -4.31 6.51 4.14
N LYS A 185 -3.23 6.28 3.36
CA LYS A 185 -3.29 5.48 2.12
C LYS A 185 -3.63 4.01 2.40
N ASN A 186 -2.98 3.40 3.38
CA ASN A 186 -2.98 1.95 3.56
C ASN A 186 -4.05 1.43 4.55
N LEU A 187 -4.70 2.31 5.28
CA LEU A 187 -5.80 1.96 6.16
C LEU A 187 -7.08 2.70 5.78
N VAL A 188 -7.08 4.03 5.86
CA VAL A 188 -8.30 4.83 5.71
C VAL A 188 -8.86 4.68 4.29
N ARG A 189 -8.05 4.89 3.26
CA ARG A 189 -8.49 4.75 1.86
C ARG A 189 -8.87 3.31 1.52
N GLN A 190 -8.19 2.30 2.09
CA GLN A 190 -8.55 0.90 1.83
C GLN A 190 -9.93 0.54 2.42
N ILE A 191 -10.27 1.04 3.62
CA ILE A 191 -11.62 0.89 4.19
C ILE A 191 -12.66 1.54 3.27
N ALA A 192 -12.38 2.74 2.77
CA ALA A 192 -13.27 3.44 1.84
C ALA A 192 -13.44 2.68 0.52
N LEU A 193 -12.34 2.24 -0.11
CA LEU A 193 -12.36 1.47 -1.36
C LEU A 193 -13.16 0.18 -1.22
N ARG A 194 -12.96 -0.58 -0.13
CA ARG A 194 -13.77 -1.76 0.14
C ARG A 194 -15.27 -1.46 0.14
N ARG A 195 -15.68 -0.34 0.72
CA ARG A 195 -17.09 0.07 0.82
C ARG A 195 -17.67 0.61 -0.48
N LEU A 196 -16.92 1.44 -1.16
CA LEU A 196 -17.38 2.22 -2.32
C LEU A 196 -17.15 1.45 -3.63
N ALA A 197 -15.97 0.86 -3.80
CA ALA A 197 -15.60 0.10 -4.99
C ALA A 197 -15.87 -1.41 -4.87
N GLY A 198 -16.07 -1.93 -3.64
CA GLY A 198 -16.19 -3.36 -3.38
C GLY A 198 -14.88 -4.13 -3.56
N THR A 199 -13.77 -3.43 -3.67
CA THR A 199 -12.42 -3.97 -3.85
C THR A 199 -11.37 -3.03 -3.25
N VAL A 200 -10.09 -3.45 -3.21
CA VAL A 200 -9.00 -2.70 -2.60
C VAL A 200 -7.71 -2.86 -3.39
N LEU A 201 -6.68 -2.11 -3.01
CA LEU A 201 -5.35 -2.16 -3.58
C LEU A 201 -4.46 -3.11 -2.75
N LEU A 202 -3.63 -3.93 -3.41
CA LEU A 202 -2.57 -4.68 -2.74
C LEU A 202 -1.40 -3.75 -2.39
N GLN A 203 -0.68 -4.07 -1.29
CA GLN A 203 0.28 -3.17 -0.64
C GLN A 203 1.63 -3.83 -0.33
N GLY A 204 1.89 -5.01 -0.88
CA GLY A 204 3.18 -5.68 -0.83
C GLY A 204 3.41 -6.59 0.38
N SER A 205 2.81 -6.32 1.54
CA SER A 205 2.95 -7.15 2.74
C SER A 205 1.60 -7.36 3.41
N GLY A 206 1.42 -8.48 4.12
CA GLY A 206 0.14 -8.85 4.70
C GLY A 206 -0.92 -9.18 3.64
N MET A 207 -0.52 -9.85 2.56
CA MET A 207 -1.41 -10.27 1.47
C MET A 207 -1.69 -11.77 1.55
N ALA A 208 -2.95 -12.17 1.63
CA ALA A 208 -3.36 -13.57 1.59
C ALA A 208 -4.06 -13.91 0.30
N PHE A 209 -3.70 -15.05 -0.26
CA PHE A 209 -4.22 -15.57 -1.53
C PHE A 209 -4.81 -16.96 -1.31
N PRO A 210 -6.02 -17.26 -1.79
CA PRO A 210 -6.44 -18.63 -1.92
C PRO A 210 -5.40 -19.41 -2.74
N MET A 211 -4.99 -20.60 -2.29
CA MET A 211 -3.88 -21.34 -2.93
C MET A 211 -4.12 -21.58 -4.42
N ARG A 212 -5.38 -21.78 -4.84
CA ARG A 212 -5.76 -21.91 -6.26
C ARG A 212 -5.45 -20.66 -7.09
N VAL A 213 -5.55 -19.46 -6.47
CA VAL A 213 -5.21 -18.19 -7.12
C VAL A 213 -3.69 -18.04 -7.12
N PHE A 214 -3.05 -18.24 -5.95
CA PHE A 214 -1.61 -18.09 -5.75
C PHE A 214 -0.79 -18.89 -6.77
N ARG A 215 -1.15 -20.14 -7.02
CA ARG A 215 -0.46 -21.01 -7.99
C ARG A 215 -0.50 -20.50 -9.43
N ARG A 216 -1.47 -19.63 -9.78
CA ARG A 216 -1.65 -19.08 -11.14
C ARG A 216 -1.08 -17.67 -11.30
N LEU A 217 -0.56 -17.08 -10.23
CA LEU A 217 0.05 -15.78 -10.31
C LEU A 217 1.34 -15.84 -11.12
N ASP A 218 1.64 -14.74 -11.79
CA ASP A 218 2.92 -14.48 -12.44
C ASP A 218 3.50 -13.21 -11.83
N TRP A 219 4.61 -13.37 -11.11
CA TRP A 219 5.31 -12.28 -10.42
C TRP A 219 6.41 -11.65 -11.29
N THR A 220 6.60 -12.10 -12.52
CA THR A 220 7.72 -11.68 -13.38
C THR A 220 7.56 -10.26 -13.95
N SER A 221 6.55 -9.52 -13.55
CA SER A 221 6.30 -8.14 -13.97
C SER A 221 7.49 -7.22 -13.61
N ALA A 222 7.97 -6.46 -14.58
CA ALA A 222 9.02 -5.45 -14.41
C ALA A 222 8.54 -4.15 -13.73
N SER A 223 7.42 -4.18 -13.03
CA SER A 223 6.85 -2.99 -12.36
C SER A 223 7.63 -2.61 -11.10
N LEU A 224 7.69 -1.29 -10.82
CA LEU A 224 8.21 -0.75 -9.56
C LEU A 224 7.25 -0.91 -8.37
N VAL A 225 6.00 -1.28 -8.66
CA VAL A 225 4.88 -1.47 -7.73
C VAL A 225 4.13 -2.75 -8.12
N GLU A 226 4.88 -3.86 -8.12
CA GLU A 226 4.43 -5.16 -8.60
C GLU A 226 3.17 -5.68 -7.90
N ASP A 227 3.04 -5.38 -6.63
CA ASP A 227 1.88 -5.70 -5.79
C ASP A 227 0.61 -4.97 -6.25
N LEU A 228 0.73 -3.67 -6.49
CA LEU A 228 -0.37 -2.83 -6.98
C LEU A 228 -0.84 -3.28 -8.36
N ASP A 229 0.10 -3.44 -9.29
CA ASP A 229 -0.21 -3.83 -10.68
C ASP A 229 -0.83 -5.23 -10.75
N MET A 230 -0.34 -6.17 -9.94
CA MET A 230 -0.93 -7.50 -9.80
C MET A 230 -2.34 -7.41 -9.23
N GLY A 231 -2.55 -6.65 -8.14
CA GLY A 231 -3.88 -6.45 -7.56
C GLY A 231 -4.88 -5.92 -8.57
N MET A 232 -4.47 -4.93 -9.38
CA MET A 232 -5.29 -4.39 -10.47
C MET A 232 -5.59 -5.44 -11.56
N GLY A 233 -4.59 -6.25 -11.93
CA GLY A 233 -4.78 -7.36 -12.87
C GLY A 233 -5.79 -8.38 -12.36
N LEU A 234 -5.71 -8.76 -11.09
CA LEU A 234 -6.67 -9.67 -10.44
C LEU A 234 -8.08 -9.10 -10.45
N VAL A 235 -8.26 -7.83 -10.05
CA VAL A 235 -9.56 -7.15 -10.06
C VAL A 235 -10.15 -7.10 -11.46
N LEU A 236 -9.37 -6.73 -12.48
CA LEU A 236 -9.82 -6.71 -13.88
C LEU A 236 -10.15 -8.12 -14.38
N GLY A 237 -9.38 -9.12 -13.96
CA GLY A 237 -9.64 -10.54 -14.24
C GLY A 237 -10.84 -11.14 -13.49
N GLY A 238 -11.55 -10.35 -12.65
CA GLY A 238 -12.72 -10.81 -11.91
C GLY A 238 -12.42 -11.59 -10.64
N VAL A 239 -11.17 -11.64 -10.20
CA VAL A 239 -10.81 -12.25 -8.91
C VAL A 239 -11.19 -11.27 -7.79
N PRO A 240 -11.97 -11.71 -6.78
CA PRO A 240 -12.33 -10.86 -5.64
C PRO A 240 -11.07 -10.48 -4.84
N VAL A 241 -10.93 -9.18 -4.54
CA VAL A 241 -9.88 -8.64 -3.67
C VAL A 241 -10.55 -7.82 -2.58
N THR A 242 -10.26 -8.10 -1.31
CA THR A 242 -10.89 -7.42 -0.18
C THR A 242 -9.86 -7.01 0.89
N PHE A 243 -10.33 -6.34 1.94
CA PHE A 243 -9.49 -5.76 2.98
C PHE A 243 -9.93 -6.23 4.38
N ASP A 244 -8.97 -6.64 5.20
CA ASP A 244 -9.20 -6.89 6.62
C ASP A 244 -8.43 -5.84 7.46
N GLU A 245 -9.16 -4.82 7.94
CA GLU A 245 -8.61 -3.72 8.73
C GLU A 245 -8.13 -4.11 10.13
N HIS A 246 -8.44 -5.32 10.57
CA HIS A 246 -8.07 -5.85 11.89
C HIS A 246 -6.88 -6.82 11.81
N ALA A 247 -6.52 -7.34 10.63
CA ALA A 247 -5.29 -8.08 10.42
C ALA A 247 -4.13 -7.09 10.24
N LEU A 248 -3.43 -6.76 11.33
CA LEU A 248 -2.44 -5.69 11.37
C LEU A 248 -1.02 -6.20 11.11
N PHE A 249 -0.34 -5.53 10.21
CA PHE A 249 1.07 -5.74 9.86
C PHE A 249 1.82 -4.42 9.98
N SER A 250 3.06 -4.45 10.45
CA SER A 250 3.83 -3.22 10.62
C SER A 250 5.31 -3.39 10.29
N SER A 251 5.91 -2.38 9.69
CA SER A 251 7.36 -2.25 9.51
C SER A 251 7.86 -0.98 10.16
N ALA A 252 9.10 -0.97 10.59
CA ALA A 252 9.75 0.26 11.02
C ALA A 252 9.95 1.19 9.81
N ALA A 253 9.66 2.48 9.99
CA ALA A 253 9.97 3.45 8.96
C ALA A 253 11.50 3.62 8.83
N SER A 254 11.99 3.68 7.59
CA SER A 254 13.40 3.93 7.29
C SER A 254 13.84 5.34 7.73
N SER A 255 15.15 5.57 7.84
CA SER A 255 15.72 6.90 8.10
C SER A 255 15.28 7.92 7.03
N GLN A 256 15.42 9.21 7.30
CA GLN A 256 14.94 10.26 6.39
C GLN A 256 15.62 10.20 5.02
N SER A 257 16.91 9.89 4.95
CA SER A 257 17.69 9.74 3.70
C SER A 257 17.23 8.54 2.87
N ALA A 258 17.12 7.37 3.51
CA ALA A 258 16.65 6.14 2.88
C ALA A 258 15.17 6.23 2.46
N THR A 259 14.34 6.96 3.23
CA THR A 259 12.95 7.24 2.91
C THR A 259 12.78 7.97 1.58
N ALA A 260 13.70 8.87 1.20
CA ALA A 260 13.58 9.62 -0.05
C ALA A 260 13.61 8.70 -1.29
N GLY A 261 14.57 7.78 -1.37
CA GLY A 261 14.68 6.82 -2.48
C GLY A 261 13.49 5.88 -2.56
N GLN A 262 13.07 5.34 -1.40
CA GLN A 262 11.90 4.46 -1.32
C GLN A 262 10.62 5.17 -1.77
N ARG A 263 10.38 6.40 -1.29
CA ARG A 263 9.21 7.20 -1.67
C ARG A 263 9.21 7.57 -3.13
N ARG A 264 10.37 7.95 -3.69
CA ARG A 264 10.48 8.22 -5.11
C ARG A 264 10.06 7.01 -5.95
N ARG A 265 10.55 5.82 -5.61
CA ARG A 265 10.16 4.58 -6.30
C ARG A 265 8.65 4.34 -6.24
N TRP A 266 8.06 4.43 -5.04
CA TRP A 266 6.63 4.19 -4.86
C TRP A 266 5.75 5.22 -5.55
N GLU A 267 6.10 6.49 -5.50
CA GLU A 267 5.30 7.55 -6.12
C GLU A 267 5.41 7.55 -7.64
N HIS A 268 6.61 7.30 -8.17
CA HIS A 268 6.80 7.15 -9.61
C HIS A 268 6.07 5.91 -10.14
N GLY A 269 6.18 4.77 -9.45
CA GLY A 269 5.45 3.54 -9.80
C GLY A 269 3.95 3.74 -9.76
N MET A 270 3.42 4.35 -8.68
CA MET A 270 1.99 4.64 -8.55
C MET A 270 1.46 5.53 -9.69
N MET A 271 2.16 6.61 -10.03
CA MET A 271 1.75 7.49 -11.15
C MET A 271 1.74 6.79 -12.50
N LEU A 272 2.59 5.78 -12.68
CA LEU A 272 2.58 4.93 -13.88
C LEU A 272 1.39 3.97 -13.88
N SER A 273 1.17 3.28 -12.78
CA SER A 273 0.04 2.38 -12.58
C SER A 273 -1.30 3.10 -12.82
N MET A 274 -1.45 4.31 -12.27
CA MET A 274 -2.63 5.16 -12.51
C MET A 274 -2.94 5.35 -14.01
N ARG A 275 -1.92 5.74 -14.79
CA ARG A 275 -2.07 5.93 -16.26
C ARG A 275 -2.46 4.65 -16.99
N LEU A 276 -1.95 3.52 -16.53
CA LEU A 276 -2.20 2.22 -17.15
C LEU A 276 -3.59 1.67 -16.80
N PHE A 277 -4.00 1.79 -15.54
CA PHE A 277 -5.18 1.09 -15.02
C PHE A 277 -6.44 1.95 -14.97
N ALA A 278 -6.36 3.27 -14.75
CA ALA A 278 -7.55 4.12 -14.69
C ALA A 278 -8.47 3.97 -15.92
N PRO A 279 -7.98 4.04 -17.17
CA PRO A 279 -8.86 3.87 -18.35
C PRO A 279 -9.41 2.43 -18.47
N ARG A 280 -8.65 1.41 -18.05
CA ARG A 280 -9.09 0.01 -18.08
C ARG A 280 -10.20 -0.25 -17.06
N LEU A 281 -10.07 0.31 -15.87
CA LEU A 281 -11.08 0.23 -14.81
C LEU A 281 -12.36 0.96 -15.22
N LEU A 282 -12.25 2.16 -15.81
CA LEU A 282 -13.39 2.91 -16.31
C LEU A 282 -14.11 2.13 -17.44
N LYS A 283 -13.35 1.55 -18.37
CA LYS A 283 -13.92 0.67 -19.40
C LYS A 283 -14.67 -0.51 -18.78
N ALA A 284 -14.07 -1.19 -17.80
CA ALA A 284 -14.71 -2.31 -17.11
C ALA A 284 -15.98 -1.88 -16.36
N ALA A 285 -15.99 -0.67 -15.78
CA ALA A 285 -17.15 -0.10 -15.12
C ALA A 285 -18.32 0.10 -16.10
N LEU A 286 -18.03 0.66 -17.27
CA LEU A 286 -19.02 0.88 -18.34
C LEU A 286 -19.54 -0.44 -18.95
N LEU A 287 -18.74 -1.50 -18.91
CA LEU A 287 -19.07 -2.84 -19.43
C LEU A 287 -19.74 -3.76 -18.39
N GLY A 288 -20.43 -3.21 -17.39
CA GLY A 288 -21.26 -3.98 -16.46
C GLY A 288 -20.67 -4.19 -15.07
N ARG A 289 -19.54 -3.52 -14.73
CA ARG A 289 -18.94 -3.56 -13.39
C ARG A 289 -18.92 -2.17 -12.74
N PRO A 290 -20.07 -1.51 -12.48
CA PRO A 290 -20.18 -0.09 -12.18
C PRO A 290 -19.40 0.35 -10.94
N ARG A 291 -19.24 -0.53 -9.95
CA ARG A 291 -18.44 -0.25 -8.74
C ARG A 291 -16.96 0.07 -9.04
N LEU A 292 -16.40 -0.46 -10.14
CA LEU A 292 -15.04 -0.16 -10.57
C LEU A 292 -14.85 1.29 -11.03
N ALA A 293 -15.95 2.03 -11.30
CA ALA A 293 -15.87 3.47 -11.54
C ALA A 293 -15.23 4.20 -10.36
N PHE A 294 -15.56 3.80 -9.13
CA PHE A 294 -14.96 4.44 -7.97
C PHE A 294 -13.46 4.09 -7.82
N LEU A 295 -13.06 2.85 -8.11
CA LEU A 295 -11.65 2.48 -8.18
C LEU A 295 -10.90 3.24 -9.29
N ALA A 296 -11.57 3.49 -10.44
CA ALA A 296 -11.00 4.33 -11.50
C ALA A 296 -10.82 5.79 -11.04
N LEU A 297 -11.78 6.32 -10.27
CA LEU A 297 -11.67 7.65 -9.65
C LEU A 297 -10.55 7.71 -8.59
N ASP A 298 -10.40 6.68 -7.76
CA ASP A 298 -9.23 6.58 -6.85
C ASP A 298 -7.91 6.69 -7.62
N GLN A 299 -7.83 6.07 -8.81
CA GLN A 299 -6.62 6.10 -9.63
C GLN A 299 -6.33 7.47 -10.28
N ILE A 300 -7.23 8.44 -10.28
CA ILE A 300 -6.91 9.82 -10.71
C ILE A 300 -6.43 10.70 -9.55
N VAL A 301 -6.49 10.22 -8.32
CA VAL A 301 -6.00 10.92 -7.12
C VAL A 301 -4.47 10.83 -7.07
N PRO A 302 -3.72 11.90 -7.34
CA PRO A 302 -2.26 11.87 -7.27
C PRO A 302 -1.78 11.65 -5.84
N PRO A 303 -0.48 11.39 -5.62
CA PRO A 303 0.06 11.31 -4.27
C PRO A 303 -0.44 12.45 -3.39
N THR A 304 -0.94 12.15 -2.19
CA THR A 304 -1.66 13.10 -1.32
C THR A 304 -0.96 14.46 -1.17
N VAL A 305 0.37 14.44 -1.02
CA VAL A 305 1.14 15.69 -0.88
C VAL A 305 1.14 16.51 -2.17
N LEU A 306 1.26 15.85 -3.31
CA LEU A 306 1.18 16.51 -4.62
C LEU A 306 -0.21 17.13 -4.81
N LEU A 307 -1.27 16.37 -4.45
CA LEU A 307 -2.64 16.88 -4.52
C LEU A 307 -2.82 18.12 -3.64
N LEU A 308 -2.34 18.11 -2.38
CA LEU A 308 -2.44 19.26 -1.48
C LEU A 308 -1.71 20.50 -2.02
N LEU A 309 -0.54 20.31 -2.67
CA LEU A 309 0.19 21.40 -3.31
C LEU A 309 -0.58 21.97 -4.52
N ILE A 310 -1.12 21.10 -5.37
CA ILE A 310 -1.92 21.50 -6.54
C ILE A 310 -3.20 22.20 -6.09
N ALA A 311 -3.89 21.65 -5.09
CA ALA A 311 -5.11 22.22 -4.53
C ALA A 311 -4.85 23.63 -3.93
N GLY A 312 -3.82 23.76 -3.07
CA GLY A 312 -3.45 25.04 -2.50
C GLY A 312 -3.09 26.09 -3.54
N LEU A 313 -2.35 25.70 -4.61
CA LEU A 313 -2.03 26.61 -5.71
C LEU A 313 -3.29 27.00 -6.50
N ALA A 314 -4.12 26.02 -6.85
CA ALA A 314 -5.37 26.25 -7.61
C ALA A 314 -6.35 27.13 -6.81
N THR A 315 -6.48 26.91 -5.50
CA THR A 315 -7.31 27.73 -4.62
C THR A 315 -6.77 29.15 -4.52
N GLY A 316 -5.45 29.34 -4.32
CA GLY A 316 -4.84 30.67 -4.30
C GLY A 316 -5.04 31.45 -5.62
N LEU A 317 -4.79 30.79 -6.76
CA LEU A 317 -5.03 31.40 -8.07
C LEU A 317 -6.54 31.64 -8.31
N GLY A 318 -7.38 30.69 -7.89
CA GLY A 318 -8.84 30.81 -7.98
C GLY A 318 -9.39 32.02 -7.24
N LEU A 319 -8.91 32.27 -6.00
CA LEU A 319 -9.30 33.44 -5.20
C LEU A 319 -8.93 34.77 -5.89
N ILE A 320 -7.71 34.83 -6.47
CA ILE A 320 -7.25 36.04 -7.18
C ILE A 320 -8.11 36.25 -8.44
N MET A 321 -8.26 35.19 -9.26
CA MET A 321 -8.99 35.30 -10.53
C MET A 321 -10.50 35.47 -10.34
N GLY A 322 -11.09 34.83 -9.32
CA GLY A 322 -12.49 35.01 -8.94
C GLY A 322 -12.80 36.44 -8.56
N GLY A 323 -11.90 37.08 -7.77
CA GLY A 323 -12.03 38.49 -7.43
C GLY A 323 -11.84 39.45 -8.62
N LEU A 324 -10.93 39.15 -9.55
CA LEU A 324 -10.69 39.96 -10.75
C LEU A 324 -11.80 39.84 -11.79
N MET A 325 -12.51 38.71 -11.84
CA MET A 325 -13.51 38.36 -12.85
C MET A 325 -14.95 38.41 -12.31
N ASP A 326 -15.11 38.62 -11.01
CA ASP A 326 -16.39 38.51 -10.28
C ASP A 326 -17.10 37.16 -10.50
N GLU A 327 -16.28 36.04 -10.58
CA GLU A 327 -16.75 34.67 -10.84
C GLU A 327 -16.33 33.75 -9.68
N TRP A 328 -17.19 33.60 -8.70
CA TRP A 328 -16.89 32.91 -7.44
C TRP A 328 -17.33 31.43 -7.42
N ALA A 329 -18.29 31.05 -8.27
CA ALA A 329 -18.89 29.71 -8.20
C ALA A 329 -17.87 28.55 -8.28
N PRO A 330 -16.93 28.49 -9.25
CA PRO A 330 -15.95 27.40 -9.32
C PRO A 330 -14.97 27.42 -8.16
N VAL A 331 -14.64 28.62 -7.62
CA VAL A 331 -13.74 28.79 -6.47
C VAL A 331 -14.40 28.26 -5.19
N LEU A 332 -15.69 28.55 -4.99
CA LEU A 332 -16.46 28.04 -3.85
C LEU A 332 -16.57 26.52 -3.86
N ILE A 333 -16.77 25.92 -5.03
CA ILE A 333 -16.78 24.45 -5.17
C ILE A 333 -15.42 23.87 -4.71
N LEU A 334 -14.31 24.43 -5.20
CA LEU A 334 -12.97 23.98 -4.80
C LEU A 334 -12.73 24.16 -3.30
N LEU A 335 -13.08 25.31 -2.73
CA LEU A 335 -12.97 25.56 -1.29
C LEU A 335 -13.80 24.58 -0.45
N LEU A 336 -15.00 24.22 -0.88
CA LEU A 336 -15.81 23.20 -0.20
C LEU A 336 -15.16 21.84 -0.22
N CYS A 337 -14.56 21.47 -1.36
CA CYS A 337 -13.81 20.21 -1.48
C CYS A 337 -12.56 20.21 -0.59
N ASP A 338 -11.82 21.31 -0.55
CA ASP A 338 -10.63 21.48 0.32
C ASP A 338 -11.02 21.40 1.80
N LEU A 339 -12.13 22.04 2.20
CA LEU A 339 -12.65 21.95 3.56
C LEU A 339 -13.05 20.53 3.92
N ALA A 340 -13.76 19.83 3.03
CA ALA A 340 -14.14 18.44 3.24
C ALA A 340 -12.91 17.52 3.39
N LEU A 341 -11.86 17.76 2.58
CA LEU A 341 -10.59 17.04 2.70
C LEU A 341 -9.89 17.34 4.03
N ALA A 342 -9.84 18.60 4.44
CA ALA A 342 -9.25 19.01 5.72
C ALA A 342 -9.98 18.33 6.90
N VAL A 343 -11.31 18.28 6.87
CA VAL A 343 -12.12 17.57 7.87
C VAL A 343 -11.81 16.07 7.84
N GLY A 344 -11.77 15.45 6.66
CA GLY A 344 -11.47 14.02 6.52
C GLY A 344 -10.09 13.63 7.04
N LEU A 345 -9.05 14.42 6.73
CA LEU A 345 -7.69 14.20 7.22
C LEU A 345 -7.58 14.45 8.72
N THR A 346 -8.29 15.46 9.25
CA THR A 346 -8.34 15.73 10.70
C THR A 346 -8.99 14.56 11.45
N LEU A 347 -10.08 14.02 10.94
CA LEU A 347 -10.73 12.83 11.49
C LEU A 347 -9.79 11.61 11.45
N ALA A 348 -9.06 11.41 10.34
CA ALA A 348 -8.06 10.34 10.23
C ALA A 348 -6.96 10.50 11.28
N TRP A 349 -6.49 11.72 11.49
CA TRP A 349 -5.50 12.02 12.52
C TRP A 349 -6.04 11.77 13.93
N VAL A 350 -7.26 12.25 14.22
CA VAL A 350 -7.88 12.08 15.54
C VAL A 350 -8.10 10.59 15.88
N ARG A 351 -8.53 9.79 14.91
CA ARG A 351 -8.93 8.38 15.13
C ARG A 351 -7.77 7.39 15.07
N HIS A 352 -6.81 7.65 14.19
CA HIS A 352 -5.78 6.65 13.85
C HIS A 352 -4.35 7.21 13.93
N GLY A 353 -4.18 8.54 13.87
CA GLY A 353 -2.88 9.16 13.63
C GLY A 353 -2.20 9.80 14.83
N ARG A 354 -2.86 9.99 15.99
CA ARG A 354 -2.30 10.76 17.12
C ARG A 354 -1.01 10.18 17.69
N THR A 355 -0.88 8.87 17.72
CA THR A 355 0.31 8.17 18.20
C THR A 355 1.45 8.22 17.17
N ILE A 356 1.12 8.19 15.88
CA ILE A 356 2.07 8.26 14.78
C ILE A 356 2.61 9.70 14.65
N LEU A 357 1.72 10.68 14.66
CA LEU A 357 1.98 12.09 14.44
C LEU A 357 1.42 12.91 15.61
N PRO A 358 2.17 13.10 16.71
CA PRO A 358 1.77 13.98 17.80
C PRO A 358 1.55 15.41 17.29
N TRP A 359 0.64 16.17 17.93
CA TRP A 359 0.26 17.52 17.47
C TRP A 359 1.44 18.46 17.28
N ARG A 360 2.48 18.36 18.14
CA ARG A 360 3.72 19.13 18.02
C ARG A 360 4.49 18.86 16.73
N ALA A 361 4.38 17.62 16.20
CA ALA A 361 5.03 17.26 14.94
C ALA A 361 4.22 17.72 13.70
N VAL A 362 2.93 18.04 13.87
CA VAL A 362 2.09 18.61 12.80
C VAL A 362 2.64 19.97 12.34
N ILE A 363 3.22 20.75 13.24
CA ILE A 363 3.86 22.04 12.92
C ILE A 363 5.01 21.84 11.91
N GLY A 364 5.66 20.68 11.91
CA GLY A 364 6.70 20.30 10.94
C GLY A 364 6.19 19.92 9.54
N SER A 365 4.87 19.92 9.29
CA SER A 365 4.27 19.50 8.00
C SER A 365 4.75 20.36 6.82
N ILE A 366 4.99 21.64 7.02
CA ILE A 366 5.51 22.55 5.97
C ILE A 366 6.87 22.05 5.46
N ARG A 367 7.75 21.59 6.37
CA ARG A 367 9.05 21.00 6.00
C ARG A 367 8.86 19.71 5.19
N TYR A 368 7.85 18.91 5.50
CA TYR A 368 7.53 17.72 4.74
C TYR A 368 7.05 18.02 3.32
N LEU A 369 6.20 19.02 3.16
CA LEU A 369 5.76 19.51 1.84
C LEU A 369 6.96 19.95 1.01
N ALA A 370 7.82 20.80 1.56
CA ALA A 370 9.03 21.27 0.87
C ALA A 370 9.99 20.13 0.51
N TRP A 371 10.17 19.15 1.40
CA TRP A 371 11.02 17.96 1.16
C TRP A 371 10.51 17.07 0.00
N LYS A 372 9.19 17.06 -0.24
CA LYS A 372 8.59 16.28 -1.33
C LYS A 372 8.71 16.91 -2.71
N LEU A 373 8.87 18.22 -2.83
CA LEU A 373 8.93 18.93 -4.11
C LEU A 373 9.97 18.36 -5.09
N PRO A 374 11.24 18.09 -4.69
CA PRO A 374 12.22 17.50 -5.58
C PRO A 374 11.82 16.12 -6.11
N ILE A 375 11.11 15.29 -5.30
CA ILE A 375 10.67 13.95 -5.71
C ILE A 375 9.70 14.05 -6.88
N PHE A 376 8.76 14.98 -6.84
CA PHE A 376 7.80 15.19 -7.92
C PHE A 376 8.44 15.80 -9.16
N ALA A 377 9.36 16.78 -8.99
CA ALA A 377 10.11 17.36 -10.11
C ALA A 377 10.93 16.29 -10.85
N GLN A 378 11.56 15.37 -10.13
CA GLN A 378 12.34 14.28 -10.70
C GLN A 378 11.51 13.27 -11.50
N PHE A 379 10.21 13.16 -11.28
CA PHE A 379 9.34 12.32 -12.12
C PHE A 379 9.36 12.75 -13.58
N PHE A 380 9.48 14.04 -13.86
CA PHE A 380 9.52 14.59 -15.22
C PHE A 380 10.92 14.63 -15.80
N THR A 381 11.97 14.74 -14.96
CA THR A 381 13.36 14.96 -15.41
C THR A 381 14.25 13.73 -15.30
N GLN A 382 14.09 12.92 -14.25
CA GLN A 382 14.95 11.78 -13.92
C GLN A 382 14.10 10.62 -13.36
N ARG A 383 13.26 10.06 -14.22
CA ARG A 383 12.35 8.98 -13.84
C ARG A 383 13.11 7.74 -13.40
N GLN A 384 12.80 7.23 -12.22
CA GLN A 384 13.33 5.95 -11.76
C GLN A 384 12.69 4.80 -12.53
N SER A 385 13.50 3.96 -13.17
CA SER A 385 13.07 2.78 -13.93
C SER A 385 13.61 1.47 -13.36
N GLN A 386 14.57 1.53 -12.41
CA GLN A 386 15.23 0.36 -11.85
C GLN A 386 14.95 0.24 -10.37
N TRP A 387 14.86 -1.01 -9.88
CA TRP A 387 14.78 -1.30 -8.47
C TRP A 387 16.12 -1.00 -7.79
N VAL A 388 16.10 -0.22 -6.72
CA VAL A 388 17.26 0.09 -5.87
C VAL A 388 16.91 -0.27 -4.44
N ARG A 389 17.78 -1.00 -3.76
CA ARG A 389 17.63 -1.37 -2.34
C ARG A 389 17.47 -0.12 -1.47
N THR A 390 16.57 -0.19 -0.51
CA THR A 390 16.44 0.86 0.52
C THR A 390 17.42 0.54 1.65
N ASP A 391 18.35 1.44 1.92
CA ASP A 391 19.30 1.32 3.03
C ASP A 391 18.55 1.48 4.36
N ARG A 392 18.63 0.47 5.24
CA ARG A 392 17.94 0.40 6.54
C ARG A 392 18.91 0.27 7.68
N THR A 393 20.10 0.88 7.59
CA THR A 393 20.99 0.97 8.74
C THR A 393 20.26 1.67 9.89
N PRO A 394 20.28 1.09 11.10
CA PRO A 394 19.56 1.60 12.27
C PRO A 394 19.99 3.00 12.70
#